data_101ecf29e9d38b4514894d4ce203b580
#
_entry.id   101ecf29e9d38b4514894d4ce203b580
#
_cell.length_a   1.000
_cell.length_b   1.000
_cell.length_c   1.000
_cell.angle_alpha   90.00
_cell.angle_beta   90.00
_cell.angle_gamma   90.00
#
_symmetry.space_group_name_H-M   'P 1'
#
loop_
_entity.id
_entity.type
_entity.pdbx_description
1 polymer ?
#
loop_
_entity_poly.entity_id
_entity_poly.type
_entity_poly.pdbx_seq_one_letter_code
_entity_poly.pdbx_strand_id
1 'polypeptide(L)'
;RLQKAMADMREVEANLAKAQRKLNEYNKLKGEFVIKAPKSGMLNYKRGWDGKKQGVGSQISAWDNVVATLPNLSAMNSRTYVNEIEISKVADRQNAEIEVDAFPGRQFTGEVHEVANMGEQLPNSNAKVFEVIIHINEFDSILRPSMTTKNRIITKIIDTALYLPYECINANDSVICLNSRKYRKQVITGKSKGTDIIIVAGLKQGDEVYLLPPDNS
;
A
#
# COMPACT_ATOMS: atom_id res chain seq x y z
N ARG A 1 -59.09 24.16 -48.73
CA ARG A 1 -59.52 23.94 -47.33
C ARG A 1 -59.03 22.57 -46.78
N LEU A 2 -59.15 21.47 -47.51
CA LEU A 2 -58.77 20.11 -47.08
C LEU A 2 -57.26 20.01 -46.85
N GLN A 3 -56.42 20.58 -47.75
CA GLN A 3 -54.95 20.55 -47.61
C GLN A 3 -54.48 21.30 -46.37
N LYS A 4 -55.10 22.42 -46.00
CA LYS A 4 -54.78 23.16 -44.79
C LYS A 4 -55.12 22.35 -43.55
N ALA A 5 -56.31 21.73 -43.50
CA ALA A 5 -56.72 20.88 -42.39
C ALA A 5 -55.77 19.66 -42.21
N MET A 6 -55.32 19.08 -43.34
CA MET A 6 -54.31 17.98 -43.28
C MET A 6 -52.96 18.45 -42.78
N ALA A 7 -52.51 19.68 -43.13
CA ALA A 7 -51.28 20.25 -42.64
C ALA A 7 -51.36 20.52 -41.12
N ASP A 8 -52.48 21.12 -40.68
CA ASP A 8 -52.73 21.42 -39.27
C ASP A 8 -52.78 20.11 -38.44
N MET A 9 -53.43 19.06 -38.98
CA MET A 9 -53.41 17.73 -38.30
C MET A 9 -52.01 17.15 -38.18
N ARG A 10 -51.18 17.19 -39.21
CA ARG A 10 -49.81 16.70 -39.16
C ARG A 10 -48.97 17.46 -38.13
N GLU A 11 -49.19 18.80 -38.05
CA GLU A 11 -48.51 19.62 -37.04
C GLU A 11 -48.91 19.20 -35.62
N VAL A 12 -50.19 19.00 -35.36
CA VAL A 12 -50.68 18.55 -34.05
C VAL A 12 -50.17 17.16 -33.72
N GLU A 13 -50.16 16.25 -34.69
CA GLU A 13 -49.58 14.88 -34.48
C GLU A 13 -48.08 14.96 -34.19
N ALA A 14 -47.32 15.80 -34.87
CA ALA A 14 -45.91 15.96 -34.61
C ALA A 14 -45.64 16.56 -33.20
N ASN A 15 -46.47 17.54 -32.81
CA ASN A 15 -46.38 18.14 -31.47
C ASN A 15 -46.76 17.14 -30.38
N LEU A 16 -47.79 16.29 -30.58
CA LEU A 16 -48.17 15.22 -29.68
C LEU A 16 -47.05 14.20 -29.54
N ALA A 17 -46.49 13.74 -30.64
CA ALA A 17 -45.35 12.79 -30.63
C ALA A 17 -44.15 13.36 -29.89
N LYS A 18 -43.85 14.65 -30.05
CA LYS A 18 -42.77 15.35 -29.33
C LYS A 18 -43.05 15.42 -27.82
N ALA A 19 -44.28 15.73 -27.44
CA ALA A 19 -44.69 15.75 -26.03
C ALA A 19 -44.59 14.38 -25.37
N GLN A 20 -45.05 13.33 -26.09
CA GLN A 20 -44.94 11.96 -25.62
C GLN A 20 -43.48 11.50 -25.43
N ARG A 21 -42.60 11.83 -26.38
CA ARG A 21 -41.17 11.53 -26.25
C ARG A 21 -40.59 12.18 -25.00
N LYS A 22 -40.87 13.47 -24.77
CA LYS A 22 -40.44 14.20 -23.59
C LYS A 22 -40.98 13.57 -22.30
N LEU A 23 -42.23 13.16 -22.27
CA LEU A 23 -42.82 12.50 -21.10
C LEU A 23 -42.14 11.19 -20.81
N ASN A 24 -41.87 10.37 -21.82
CA ASN A 24 -41.17 9.12 -21.69
C ASN A 24 -39.74 9.30 -21.18
N GLU A 25 -39.05 10.32 -21.69
CA GLU A 25 -37.72 10.72 -21.23
C GLU A 25 -37.72 11.12 -19.76
N TYR A 26 -38.67 11.97 -19.34
CA TYR A 26 -38.81 12.35 -17.93
C TYR A 26 -39.17 11.16 -17.03
N ASN A 27 -40.00 10.24 -17.46
CA ASN A 27 -40.33 9.05 -16.72
C ASN A 27 -39.13 8.13 -16.56
N LYS A 28 -38.28 8.02 -17.59
CA LYS A 28 -37.00 7.29 -17.52
C LYS A 28 -36.05 7.95 -16.54
N LEU A 29 -35.84 9.26 -16.64
CA LEU A 29 -35.01 10.03 -15.73
C LEU A 29 -35.48 9.88 -14.28
N LYS A 30 -36.78 9.92 -14.01
CA LYS A 30 -37.33 9.71 -12.67
C LYS A 30 -36.91 8.37 -12.06
N GLY A 31 -36.81 7.31 -12.88
CA GLY A 31 -36.30 6.02 -12.43
C GLY A 31 -34.80 6.06 -12.08
N GLU A 32 -34.04 6.86 -12.77
CA GLU A 32 -32.59 7.01 -12.57
C GLU A 32 -32.24 7.82 -11.29
N PHE A 33 -33.19 8.62 -10.77
CA PHE A 33 -33.00 9.32 -9.49
C PHE A 33 -33.01 8.39 -8.27
N VAL A 34 -33.45 7.15 -8.42
CA VAL A 34 -33.38 6.15 -7.36
C VAL A 34 -32.14 5.28 -7.58
N ILE A 35 -31.03 5.70 -7.01
CA ILE A 35 -29.76 4.97 -7.12
C ILE A 35 -29.77 3.80 -6.14
N LYS A 36 -29.70 2.58 -6.66
CA LYS A 36 -29.60 1.37 -5.87
C LYS A 36 -28.16 0.87 -5.82
N ALA A 37 -27.73 0.41 -4.66
CA ALA A 37 -26.41 -0.20 -4.52
C ALA A 37 -26.33 -1.51 -5.35
N PRO A 38 -25.32 -1.69 -6.22
CA PRO A 38 -25.21 -2.90 -7.06
C PRO A 38 -24.78 -4.14 -6.26
N LYS A 39 -24.20 -3.95 -5.07
CA LYS A 39 -23.73 -5.01 -4.17
C LYS A 39 -23.95 -4.59 -2.72
N SER A 40 -24.01 -5.57 -1.82
CA SER A 40 -23.90 -5.32 -0.39
C SER A 40 -22.47 -4.95 -0.03
N GLY A 41 -22.30 -4.01 0.89
CA GLY A 41 -20.97 -3.56 1.29
C GLY A 41 -20.98 -2.25 2.07
N MET A 42 -19.81 -1.76 2.40
CA MET A 42 -19.65 -0.47 3.07
C MET A 42 -19.85 0.66 2.06
N LEU A 43 -20.77 1.56 2.34
CA LEU A 43 -21.01 2.75 1.54
C LEU A 43 -20.15 3.91 2.05
N ASN A 44 -19.36 4.49 1.17
CA ASN A 44 -18.58 5.68 1.46
C ASN A 44 -19.10 6.86 0.64
N TYR A 45 -19.74 7.82 1.31
CA TYR A 45 -20.22 9.03 0.66
C TYR A 45 -19.07 9.90 0.21
N LYS A 46 -19.18 10.44 -0.99
CA LYS A 46 -18.22 11.37 -1.53
C LYS A 46 -18.14 12.63 -0.66
N ARG A 47 -16.95 13.23 -0.57
CA ARG A 47 -16.75 14.54 0.02
C ARG A 47 -16.84 15.61 -1.06
N GLY A 48 -17.57 16.66 -0.78
CA GLY A 48 -17.60 17.84 -1.63
C GLY A 48 -16.30 18.66 -1.57
N TRP A 49 -16.24 19.71 -2.34
CA TRP A 49 -15.12 20.67 -2.33
C TRP A 49 -14.90 21.33 -0.96
N ASP A 50 -15.96 21.45 -0.18
CA ASP A 50 -15.96 21.99 1.19
C ASP A 50 -15.46 20.97 2.25
N GLY A 51 -15.02 19.78 1.80
CA GLY A 51 -14.56 18.68 2.68
C GLY A 51 -15.68 17.96 3.42
N LYS A 52 -16.94 18.40 3.32
CA LYS A 52 -18.09 17.76 3.96
C LYS A 52 -18.57 16.56 3.15
N LYS A 53 -19.07 15.55 3.84
CA LYS A 53 -19.68 14.40 3.17
C LYS A 53 -20.97 14.85 2.47
N GLN A 54 -21.17 14.37 1.26
CA GLN A 54 -22.45 14.58 0.57
C GLN A 54 -23.57 13.91 1.36
N GLY A 55 -24.66 14.63 1.53
CA GLY A 55 -25.84 14.21 2.29
C GLY A 55 -27.12 14.78 1.72
N VAL A 56 -28.19 14.69 2.49
CA VAL A 56 -29.48 15.25 2.12
C VAL A 56 -29.35 16.76 1.88
N GLY A 57 -29.81 17.22 0.71
CA GLY A 57 -29.70 18.63 0.29
C GLY A 57 -28.39 18.99 -0.45
N SER A 58 -27.46 18.06 -0.60
CA SER A 58 -26.25 18.32 -1.41
C SER A 58 -26.59 18.40 -2.89
N GLN A 59 -26.00 19.37 -3.57
CA GLN A 59 -26.17 19.56 -5.01
C GLN A 59 -25.25 18.60 -5.78
N ILE A 60 -25.81 17.87 -6.75
CA ILE A 60 -25.07 16.98 -7.64
C ILE A 60 -24.91 17.69 -8.97
N SER A 61 -23.67 17.74 -9.47
CA SER A 61 -23.36 18.33 -10.77
C SER A 61 -23.43 17.27 -11.87
N ALA A 62 -23.84 17.67 -13.07
CA ALA A 62 -23.83 16.81 -14.25
C ALA A 62 -22.40 16.34 -14.64
N TRP A 63 -21.39 17.10 -14.28
CA TRP A 63 -19.97 16.78 -14.52
C TRP A 63 -19.38 15.89 -13.43
N ASP A 64 -20.05 15.82 -12.29
CA ASP A 64 -19.60 15.05 -11.12
C ASP A 64 -20.80 14.38 -10.47
N ASN A 65 -21.19 13.25 -11.05
CA ASN A 65 -22.38 12.50 -10.70
C ASN A 65 -22.13 11.37 -9.67
N VAL A 66 -20.91 11.29 -9.11
CA VAL A 66 -20.57 10.28 -8.11
C VAL A 66 -21.09 10.73 -6.75
N VAL A 67 -22.07 10.01 -6.21
CA VAL A 67 -22.66 10.27 -4.88
C VAL A 67 -21.93 9.51 -3.80
N ALA A 68 -21.62 8.26 -4.06
CA ALA A 68 -20.96 7.38 -3.11
C ALA A 68 -20.17 6.29 -3.84
N THR A 69 -19.22 5.70 -3.15
CA THR A 69 -18.42 4.57 -3.62
C THR A 69 -18.62 3.37 -2.72
N LEU A 70 -18.60 2.19 -3.32
CA LEU A 70 -18.62 0.90 -2.64
C LEU A 70 -17.23 0.27 -2.80
N PRO A 71 -16.30 0.47 -1.86
CA PRO A 71 -14.99 -0.15 -1.96
C PRO A 71 -15.11 -1.67 -1.89
N ASN A 72 -14.30 -2.35 -2.69
CA ASN A 72 -14.16 -3.79 -2.57
C ASN A 72 -13.18 -4.07 -1.42
N LEU A 73 -13.70 -4.62 -0.33
CA LEU A 73 -12.90 -4.92 0.85
C LEU A 73 -12.26 -6.32 0.81
N SER A 74 -12.59 -7.14 -0.21
CA SER A 74 -12.02 -8.49 -0.31
C SER A 74 -10.55 -8.51 -0.74
N ALA A 75 -10.06 -7.44 -1.34
CA ALA A 75 -8.68 -7.28 -1.72
C ALA A 75 -8.22 -5.88 -1.27
N MET A 76 -7.22 -5.82 -0.41
CA MET A 76 -6.70 -4.57 0.12
C MET A 76 -5.22 -4.46 -0.18
N ASN A 77 -4.81 -3.23 -0.48
CA ASN A 77 -3.43 -2.91 -0.72
C ASN A 77 -2.96 -1.91 0.34
N SER A 78 -1.75 -2.10 0.83
CA SER A 78 -1.04 -1.11 1.62
C SER A 78 -0.13 -0.31 0.71
N ARG A 79 -0.20 1.01 0.83
CA ARG A 79 0.64 1.95 0.08
C ARG A 79 1.70 2.50 1.00
N THR A 80 2.95 2.36 0.62
CA THR A 80 4.09 2.85 1.40
C THR A 80 5.07 3.62 0.51
N TYR A 81 5.94 4.40 1.14
CA TYR A 81 6.95 5.19 0.45
C TYR A 81 8.33 4.77 0.91
N VAL A 82 9.17 4.41 -0.02
CA VAL A 82 10.55 3.97 0.21
C VAL A 82 11.52 5.05 -0.29
N ASN A 83 12.55 5.33 0.49
CA ASN A 83 13.56 6.32 0.13
C ASN A 83 14.39 5.85 -1.09
N GLU A 84 14.87 6.80 -1.91
CA GLU A 84 15.72 6.57 -3.08
C GLU A 84 16.94 5.69 -2.78
N ILE A 85 17.54 5.81 -1.60
CA ILE A 85 18.71 5.02 -1.20
C ILE A 85 18.38 3.52 -1.04
N GLU A 86 17.15 3.21 -0.65
CA GLU A 86 16.72 1.84 -0.34
C GLU A 86 15.92 1.18 -1.44
N ILE A 87 15.39 1.96 -2.39
CA ILE A 87 14.52 1.43 -3.45
C ILE A 87 15.21 0.37 -4.32
N SER A 88 16.53 0.49 -4.50
CA SER A 88 17.32 -0.50 -5.24
C SER A 88 17.30 -1.91 -4.65
N LYS A 89 16.89 -2.05 -3.38
CA LYS A 89 16.77 -3.33 -2.68
C LYS A 89 15.36 -3.92 -2.76
N VAL A 90 14.39 -3.10 -3.18
CA VAL A 90 12.98 -3.49 -3.28
C VAL A 90 12.67 -3.96 -4.68
N ALA A 91 12.05 -5.11 -4.80
CA ALA A 91 11.64 -5.71 -6.06
C ALA A 91 10.21 -6.27 -5.94
N ASP A 92 9.58 -6.45 -7.09
CA ASP A 92 8.27 -7.09 -7.17
C ASP A 92 8.31 -8.49 -6.55
N ARG A 93 7.20 -8.90 -5.99
CA ARG A 93 6.99 -10.22 -5.35
C ARG A 93 7.84 -10.48 -4.10
N GLN A 94 8.42 -9.46 -3.49
CA GLN A 94 9.03 -9.61 -2.18
C GLN A 94 7.95 -9.70 -1.10
N ASN A 95 8.18 -10.59 -0.13
CA ASN A 95 7.30 -10.71 1.03
C ASN A 95 7.41 -9.48 1.92
N ALA A 96 6.29 -9.09 2.49
CA ALA A 96 6.20 -7.98 3.43
C ALA A 96 5.34 -8.36 4.63
N GLU A 97 5.73 -7.86 5.79
CA GLU A 97 4.97 -7.90 7.02
C GLU A 97 4.29 -6.53 7.21
N ILE A 98 3.01 -6.54 7.46
CA ILE A 98 2.18 -5.34 7.57
C ILE A 98 1.58 -5.30 8.97
N GLU A 99 1.87 -4.26 9.70
CA GLU A 99 1.28 -3.97 10.99
C GLU A 99 0.35 -2.76 10.86
N VAL A 100 -0.84 -2.84 11.45
CA VAL A 100 -1.82 -1.75 11.43
C VAL A 100 -1.76 -1.01 12.75
N ASP A 101 -1.52 0.31 12.71
CA ASP A 101 -1.36 1.12 13.93
C ASP A 101 -2.60 1.09 14.84
N ALA A 102 -3.79 0.91 14.25
CA ALA A 102 -5.03 0.80 15.01
C ALA A 102 -5.15 -0.49 15.84
N PHE A 103 -4.37 -1.54 15.51
CA PHE A 103 -4.41 -2.84 16.16
C PHE A 103 -3.00 -3.36 16.44
N PRO A 104 -2.31 -2.82 17.45
CA PRO A 104 -0.95 -3.23 17.79
C PRO A 104 -0.89 -4.74 18.11
N GLY A 105 0.13 -5.40 17.59
CA GLY A 105 0.33 -6.84 17.78
C GLY A 105 -0.38 -7.74 16.76
N ARG A 106 -1.19 -7.20 15.85
CA ARG A 106 -1.68 -7.94 14.69
C ARG A 106 -0.79 -7.67 13.48
N GLN A 107 -0.22 -8.73 12.96
CA GLN A 107 0.61 -8.72 11.77
C GLN A 107 -0.12 -9.43 10.63
N PHE A 108 -0.11 -8.81 9.48
CA PHE A 108 -0.60 -9.36 8.23
C PHE A 108 0.57 -9.64 7.31
N THR A 109 0.41 -10.63 6.46
CA THR A 109 1.40 -10.90 5.42
C THR A 109 0.97 -10.27 4.10
N GLY A 110 1.94 -9.84 3.32
CA GLY A 110 1.69 -9.27 2.01
C GLY A 110 2.85 -9.50 1.06
N GLU A 111 2.61 -9.14 -0.18
CA GLU A 111 3.59 -9.24 -1.26
C GLU A 111 3.68 -7.90 -1.98
N VAL A 112 4.89 -7.47 -2.32
CA VAL A 112 5.11 -6.28 -3.15
C VAL A 112 4.50 -6.54 -4.52
N HIS A 113 3.48 -5.76 -4.86
CA HIS A 113 2.74 -5.87 -6.12
C HIS A 113 3.29 -4.94 -7.19
N GLU A 114 3.68 -3.74 -6.79
CA GLU A 114 4.17 -2.72 -7.72
C GLU A 114 5.15 -1.78 -7.02
N VAL A 115 6.21 -1.43 -7.74
CA VAL A 115 7.19 -0.41 -7.35
C VAL A 115 7.13 0.71 -8.38
N ALA A 116 6.86 1.92 -7.95
CA ALA A 116 6.79 3.06 -8.86
C ALA A 116 8.13 3.32 -9.55
N ASN A 117 8.10 3.52 -10.87
CA ASN A 117 9.30 3.83 -11.67
C ASN A 117 9.73 5.31 -11.55
N MET A 118 8.87 6.17 -11.00
CA MET A 118 9.13 7.60 -10.83
C MET A 118 9.13 7.96 -9.35
N GLY A 119 10.18 8.63 -8.92
CA GLY A 119 10.26 9.16 -7.56
C GLY A 119 9.44 10.43 -7.40
N GLU A 120 8.80 10.57 -6.27
CA GLU A 120 8.03 11.74 -5.85
C GLU A 120 8.74 12.46 -4.71
N GLN A 121 8.51 13.76 -4.59
CA GLN A 121 8.99 14.54 -3.46
C GLN A 121 7.85 14.68 -2.45
N LEU A 122 8.10 14.25 -1.22
CA LEU A 122 7.12 14.44 -0.15
C LEU A 122 6.91 15.93 0.15
N PRO A 123 5.65 16.36 0.38
CA PRO A 123 5.37 17.71 0.85
C PRO A 123 6.19 18.02 2.11
N ASN A 124 6.86 19.16 2.13
CA ASN A 124 7.70 19.63 3.23
C ASN A 124 8.99 18.81 3.50
N SER A 125 9.45 18.02 2.54
CA SER A 125 10.71 17.28 2.62
C SER A 125 11.46 17.35 1.29
N ASN A 126 12.79 17.41 1.36
CA ASN A 126 13.65 17.31 0.17
C ASN A 126 13.96 15.85 -0.20
N ALA A 127 13.43 14.89 0.56
CA ALA A 127 13.65 13.49 0.31
C ALA A 127 12.82 13.01 -0.90
N LYS A 128 13.50 12.36 -1.82
CA LYS A 128 12.85 11.63 -2.92
C LYS A 128 12.43 10.25 -2.43
N VAL A 129 11.19 9.91 -2.68
CA VAL A 129 10.59 8.66 -2.29
C VAL A 129 9.91 8.00 -3.49
N PHE A 130 9.83 6.69 -3.45
CA PHE A 130 9.14 5.89 -4.45
C PHE A 130 7.94 5.22 -3.80
N GLU A 131 6.80 5.30 -4.46
CA GLU A 131 5.60 4.61 -4.01
C GLU A 131 5.77 3.10 -4.23
N VAL A 132 5.42 2.33 -3.21
CA VAL A 132 5.40 0.86 -3.27
C VAL A 132 4.02 0.40 -2.83
N ILE A 133 3.38 -0.41 -3.66
CA ILE A 133 2.08 -1.01 -3.39
C ILE A 133 2.29 -2.45 -2.95
N ILE A 134 1.81 -2.78 -1.77
CA ILE A 134 1.89 -4.11 -1.18
C ILE A 134 0.48 -4.69 -1.13
N HIS A 135 0.28 -5.83 -1.75
CA HIS A 135 -0.97 -6.58 -1.68
C HIS A 135 -1.03 -7.35 -0.36
N ILE A 136 -2.14 -7.22 0.37
CA ILE A 136 -2.36 -7.96 1.62
C ILE A 136 -2.98 -9.30 1.27
N ASN A 137 -2.33 -10.39 1.69
CA ASN A 137 -2.76 -11.75 1.33
C ASN A 137 -3.99 -12.20 2.12
N GLU A 138 -4.19 -11.62 3.29
CA GLU A 138 -5.21 -12.03 4.24
C GLU A 138 -6.38 -11.06 4.20
N PHE A 139 -7.60 -11.59 4.16
CA PHE A 139 -8.80 -10.80 4.36
C PHE A 139 -9.19 -10.80 5.84
N ASP A 140 -9.25 -9.62 6.43
CA ASP A 140 -9.80 -9.44 7.78
C ASP A 140 -10.82 -8.29 7.76
N SER A 141 -11.99 -8.51 8.34
CA SER A 141 -13.07 -7.52 8.45
C SER A 141 -12.70 -6.29 9.32
N ILE A 142 -11.60 -6.40 10.07
CA ILE A 142 -11.05 -5.31 10.89
C ILE A 142 -10.36 -4.27 10.02
N LEU A 143 -9.78 -4.68 8.89
CA LEU A 143 -9.10 -3.78 7.97
C LEU A 143 -10.12 -2.85 7.29
N ARG A 144 -9.83 -1.56 7.37
CA ARG A 144 -10.65 -0.53 6.73
C ARG A 144 -9.79 0.36 5.85
N PRO A 145 -10.34 0.84 4.73
CA PRO A 145 -9.63 1.84 3.91
C PRO A 145 -9.20 3.06 4.73
N SER A 146 -8.06 3.62 4.39
CA SER A 146 -7.46 4.79 5.06
C SER A 146 -6.92 4.53 6.48
N MET A 147 -6.68 3.29 6.86
CA MET A 147 -5.89 2.98 8.05
C MET A 147 -4.41 3.19 7.78
N THR A 148 -3.70 3.63 8.79
CA THR A 148 -2.23 3.75 8.74
C THR A 148 -1.60 2.40 9.00
N THR A 149 -0.61 2.06 8.18
CA THR A 149 0.11 0.79 8.24
C THR A 149 1.61 1.01 8.33
N LYS A 150 2.28 0.14 9.06
CA LYS A 150 3.73 0.03 9.10
C LYS A 150 4.14 -1.22 8.32
N ASN A 151 4.94 -1.02 7.28
CA ASN A 151 5.31 -2.07 6.36
C ASN A 151 6.79 -2.42 6.52
N ARG A 152 7.09 -3.72 6.65
CA ARG A 152 8.44 -4.27 6.69
C ARG A 152 8.64 -5.16 5.48
N ILE A 153 9.31 -4.68 4.45
CA ILE A 153 9.61 -5.42 3.23
C ILE A 153 10.85 -6.28 3.49
N ILE A 154 10.74 -7.59 3.21
CA ILE A 154 11.83 -8.56 3.39
C ILE A 154 12.65 -8.57 2.11
N THR A 155 13.75 -7.85 2.11
CA THR A 155 14.59 -7.70 0.90
C THR A 155 15.51 -8.88 0.66
N LYS A 156 15.92 -9.60 1.72
CA LYS A 156 16.80 -10.76 1.62
C LYS A 156 16.63 -11.68 2.83
N ILE A 157 16.50 -12.95 2.58
CA ILE A 157 16.54 -14.01 3.59
C ILE A 157 17.91 -14.69 3.47
N ILE A 158 18.57 -14.91 4.58
CA ILE A 158 19.82 -15.67 4.66
C ILE A 158 19.53 -16.88 5.53
N ASP A 159 19.42 -18.05 4.91
CA ASP A 159 18.97 -19.28 5.58
C ASP A 159 19.96 -19.80 6.62
N THR A 160 21.26 -19.61 6.37
CA THR A 160 22.34 -20.00 7.28
C THR A 160 23.36 -18.90 7.36
N ALA A 161 23.50 -18.30 8.54
CA ALA A 161 24.53 -17.31 8.81
C ALA A 161 25.13 -17.56 10.19
N LEU A 162 26.46 -17.52 10.29
CA LEU A 162 27.13 -17.35 11.55
C LEU A 162 27.03 -15.89 11.96
N TYR A 163 26.61 -15.62 13.18
CA TYR A 163 26.56 -14.28 13.73
C TYR A 163 27.25 -14.23 15.09
N LEU A 164 27.81 -13.08 15.39
CA LEU A 164 28.45 -12.79 16.66
C LEU A 164 27.98 -11.42 17.17
N PRO A 165 27.92 -11.20 18.48
CA PRO A 165 27.81 -9.87 19.05
C PRO A 165 28.94 -8.97 18.55
N TYR A 166 28.61 -7.74 18.23
CA TYR A 166 29.61 -6.76 17.72
C TYR A 166 30.79 -6.58 18.68
N GLU A 167 30.55 -6.79 19.99
CA GLU A 167 31.54 -6.71 21.06
C GLU A 167 32.66 -7.76 20.94
N CYS A 168 32.44 -8.84 20.19
CA CYS A 168 33.45 -9.87 19.94
C CYS A 168 34.49 -9.47 18.89
N ILE A 169 34.25 -8.38 18.17
CA ILE A 169 35.05 -7.99 17.01
C ILE A 169 35.88 -6.77 17.34
N ASN A 170 37.21 -6.86 17.08
CA ASN A 170 38.15 -5.75 17.22
C ASN A 170 38.08 -4.81 16.03
N ALA A 171 38.66 -3.60 16.21
CA ALA A 171 38.75 -2.55 15.18
C ALA A 171 39.38 -3.00 13.85
N ASN A 172 40.06 -4.14 13.81
CA ASN A 172 40.71 -4.71 12.63
C ASN A 172 39.94 -5.93 12.06
N ASP A 173 38.63 -6.00 12.27
CA ASP A 173 37.80 -7.13 11.82
C ASP A 173 38.38 -8.49 12.19
N SER A 174 38.82 -8.63 13.42
CA SER A 174 39.40 -9.87 13.96
C SER A 174 38.73 -10.28 15.26
N VAL A 175 38.66 -11.57 15.49
CA VAL A 175 38.19 -12.19 16.74
C VAL A 175 39.33 -12.98 17.40
N ILE A 176 39.30 -13.10 18.72
CA ILE A 176 40.25 -13.94 19.45
C ILE A 176 39.55 -15.24 19.75
N CYS A 177 40.03 -16.31 19.16
CA CYS A 177 39.53 -17.67 19.42
C CYS A 177 40.09 -18.23 20.71
N LEU A 178 39.24 -18.96 21.46
CA LEU A 178 39.54 -19.58 22.76
C LEU A 178 40.17 -20.99 22.68
N ASN A 179 40.48 -21.45 21.47
CA ASN A 179 41.14 -22.76 21.34
C ASN A 179 42.48 -22.82 22.10
N SER A 180 43.04 -24.01 22.32
CA SER A 180 44.21 -24.36 23.15
C SER A 180 45.40 -23.36 23.09
N ARG A 181 45.40 -22.46 22.12
CA ARG A 181 46.29 -21.29 22.01
C ARG A 181 45.45 -20.10 21.60
N LYS A 182 45.39 -19.07 22.46
CA LYS A 182 44.77 -17.80 22.13
C LYS A 182 45.41 -17.24 20.85
N TYR A 183 44.67 -17.23 19.76
CA TYR A 183 45.17 -16.65 18.50
C TYR A 183 44.13 -15.71 17.88
N ARG A 184 44.62 -14.67 17.27
CA ARG A 184 43.77 -13.77 16.47
C ARG A 184 43.44 -14.42 15.14
N LYS A 185 42.16 -14.37 14.78
CA LYS A 185 41.68 -14.86 13.50
C LYS A 185 40.96 -13.73 12.81
N GLN A 186 41.38 -13.40 11.60
CA GLN A 186 40.72 -12.42 10.80
C GLN A 186 39.40 -12.99 10.28
N VAL A 187 38.35 -12.20 10.36
CA VAL A 187 37.01 -12.57 9.90
C VAL A 187 36.55 -11.57 8.84
N ILE A 188 35.75 -12.05 7.91
CA ILE A 188 35.09 -11.19 6.94
C ILE A 188 33.68 -10.95 7.47
N THR A 189 33.41 -9.71 7.82
CA THR A 189 32.13 -9.28 8.36
C THR A 189 31.15 -8.94 7.25
N GLY A 190 29.87 -9.19 7.48
CA GLY A 190 28.78 -8.87 6.58
C GLY A 190 27.90 -7.76 7.14
N LYS A 191 26.59 -7.83 6.86
CA LYS A 191 25.62 -6.86 7.40
C LYS A 191 25.39 -7.08 8.88
N SER A 192 25.20 -6.00 9.64
CA SER A 192 24.79 -6.04 11.04
C SER A 192 23.26 -6.04 11.17
N LYS A 193 22.76 -6.70 12.20
CA LYS A 193 21.35 -6.67 12.61
C LYS A 193 21.28 -6.41 14.11
N GLY A 194 20.96 -5.19 14.48
CA GLY A 194 20.95 -4.77 15.88
C GLY A 194 22.35 -4.84 16.50
N THR A 195 22.51 -5.64 17.53
CA THR A 195 23.79 -5.87 18.26
C THR A 195 24.68 -6.94 17.62
N ASP A 196 24.15 -7.65 16.61
CA ASP A 196 24.85 -8.81 16.03
C ASP A 196 25.37 -8.47 14.63
N ILE A 197 26.50 -9.02 14.27
CA ILE A 197 27.10 -8.92 12.94
C ILE A 197 27.25 -10.30 12.32
N ILE A 198 26.94 -10.39 11.05
CA ILE A 198 27.04 -11.64 10.29
C ILE A 198 28.50 -11.85 9.91
N ILE A 199 29.01 -13.07 10.13
CA ILE A 199 30.34 -13.50 9.71
C ILE A 199 30.19 -14.26 8.38
N VAL A 200 30.78 -13.70 7.33
CA VAL A 200 30.76 -14.30 5.98
C VAL A 200 31.83 -15.37 5.83
N ALA A 201 33.00 -15.14 6.42
CA ALA A 201 34.10 -16.08 6.39
C ALA A 201 35.04 -15.89 7.59
N GLY A 202 35.84 -16.90 7.87
CA GLY A 202 36.86 -16.82 8.92
C GLY A 202 36.53 -17.65 10.17
N LEU A 203 35.26 -17.98 10.43
CA LEU A 203 34.86 -18.82 11.57
C LEU A 203 34.03 -20.03 11.12
N LYS A 204 34.00 -21.03 11.97
CA LYS A 204 33.14 -22.21 11.81
C LYS A 204 32.18 -22.31 12.99
N GLN A 205 31.08 -23.00 12.79
CA GLN A 205 30.17 -23.33 13.89
C GLN A 205 30.87 -24.17 14.94
N GLY A 206 30.81 -23.74 16.21
CA GLY A 206 31.50 -24.36 17.32
C GLY A 206 32.86 -23.73 17.68
N ASP A 207 33.35 -22.75 16.91
CA ASP A 207 34.51 -21.98 17.33
C ASP A 207 34.11 -21.09 18.53
N GLU A 208 34.90 -21.15 19.60
CA GLU A 208 34.72 -20.32 20.80
C GLU A 208 35.52 -19.01 20.65
N VAL A 209 34.89 -17.90 20.96
CA VAL A 209 35.50 -16.58 20.85
C VAL A 209 35.29 -15.76 22.12
N TYR A 210 36.19 -14.82 22.39
CA TYR A 210 36.00 -13.88 23.50
C TYR A 210 34.89 -12.89 23.21
N LEU A 211 34.02 -12.68 24.20
CA LEU A 211 32.96 -11.68 24.11
C LEU A 211 33.53 -10.24 24.14
N LEU A 212 34.54 -10.04 24.97
CA LEU A 212 35.28 -8.79 25.08
C LEU A 212 36.75 -9.09 24.89
N PRO A 213 37.32 -8.88 23.71
CA PRO A 213 38.75 -9.12 23.52
C PRO A 213 39.56 -8.16 24.40
N PRO A 214 40.59 -8.66 25.13
CA PRO A 214 41.42 -7.82 25.95
C PRO A 214 42.15 -6.76 25.10
N ASP A 215 42.16 -5.53 25.57
CA ASP A 215 42.69 -4.35 24.88
C ASP A 215 44.15 -4.39 24.46
N ASN A 216 44.91 -5.39 24.90
CA ASN A 216 46.35 -5.55 24.66
C ASN A 216 46.71 -6.96 24.27
N SER A 217 46.60 -7.27 23.01
CA SER A 217 47.26 -8.48 22.48
C SER A 217 47.60 -8.34 21.04
#